data_e3264525b2736bf0cec307835d45ec37
#
_entry.id   e3264525b2736bf0cec307835d45ec37
#
_cell.length_a   1.000
_cell.length_b   1.000
_cell.length_c   1.000
_cell.angle_alpha   90.00
_cell.angle_beta   90.00
_cell.angle_gamma   90.00
#
_symmetry.space_group_name_H-M   'P 1'
#
loop_
_entity.id
_entity.type
_entity.pdbx_description
1 polymer ?
#
loop_
_entity_poly.entity_id
_entity_poly.type
_entity_poly.pdbx_seq_one_letter_code
_entity_poly.pdbx_strand_id
1 'polypeptide(L)'
;VDWATIQTALTAWMTASTGLPVIWDLQAAAYNNKPVAEMRIFASQGVGTDELRRTYDGTAPAGSELQYTVSGHRIFTVGCKVRSRNNQPGYAAPVYLERARTSLTKPSVIALFQNAEMAIIGAEAVQDLSGWFQDRQESFASMDVIMSTVVNDTDLNEVGTYINTVEISSNVVDVSGVSISNTLQLVNEEIP
;
A
#
# COMPACT_ATOMS: atom_id res chain seq x y z
N VAL A 1 -0.18 4.74 -1.76
CA VAL A 1 0.43 4.73 -0.41
C VAL A 1 1.80 4.07 -0.46
N ASP A 2 2.70 4.47 0.40
CA ASP A 2 4.01 3.83 0.55
C ASP A 2 4.06 2.87 1.77
N TRP A 3 5.04 1.97 1.76
CA TRP A 3 5.22 1.00 2.83
C TRP A 3 5.66 1.63 4.16
N ALA A 4 6.30 2.80 4.15
CA ALA A 4 6.71 3.51 5.36
C ALA A 4 5.48 4.06 6.10
N THR A 5 4.50 4.61 5.38
CA THR A 5 3.22 5.05 5.93
C THR A 5 2.45 3.88 6.54
N ILE A 6 2.39 2.74 5.84
CA ILE A 6 1.78 1.49 6.35
C ILE A 6 2.45 1.05 7.66
N GLN A 7 3.77 0.95 7.69
CA GLN A 7 4.51 0.54 8.89
C GLN A 7 4.29 1.50 10.06
N THR A 8 4.23 2.80 9.79
CA THR A 8 3.98 3.82 10.82
C THR A 8 2.60 3.65 11.45
N ALA A 9 1.56 3.48 10.65
CA ALA A 9 0.20 3.29 11.13
C ALA A 9 0.04 1.98 11.92
N LEU A 10 0.64 0.89 11.44
CA LEU A 10 0.63 -0.40 12.12
C LEU A 10 1.37 -0.34 13.47
N THR A 11 2.53 0.35 13.52
CA THR A 11 3.28 0.57 14.76
C THR A 11 2.47 1.37 15.77
N ALA A 12 1.81 2.45 15.32
CA ALA A 12 0.96 3.28 16.17
C ALA A 12 -0.23 2.47 16.75
N TRP A 13 -0.89 1.68 15.90
CA TRP A 13 -1.98 0.79 16.35
C TRP A 13 -1.51 -0.22 17.40
N MET A 14 -0.44 -0.97 17.10
CA MET A 14 0.05 -2.02 18.01
C MET A 14 0.51 -1.43 19.34
N THR A 15 1.24 -0.32 19.31
CA THR A 15 1.69 0.38 20.53
C THR A 15 0.50 0.88 21.35
N ALA A 16 -0.49 1.52 20.74
CA ALA A 16 -1.66 2.04 21.43
C ALA A 16 -2.54 0.94 22.03
N SER A 17 -2.66 -0.20 21.36
CA SER A 17 -3.53 -1.30 21.80
C SER A 17 -2.89 -2.18 22.88
N THR A 18 -1.58 -2.39 22.81
CA THR A 18 -0.85 -3.28 23.74
C THR A 18 -0.09 -2.55 24.85
N GLY A 19 0.30 -1.30 24.62
CA GLY A 19 1.22 -0.55 25.48
C GLY A 19 2.68 -1.04 25.40
N LEU A 20 3.00 -1.89 24.43
CA LEU A 20 4.33 -2.49 24.27
C LEU A 20 5.17 -1.74 23.23
N PRO A 21 6.50 -1.74 23.40
CA PRO A 21 7.38 -1.34 22.32
C PRO A 21 7.24 -2.30 21.14
N VAL A 22 7.20 -1.73 19.93
CA VAL A 22 7.07 -2.49 18.68
C VAL A 22 8.42 -2.52 17.98
N ILE A 23 8.83 -3.69 17.55
CA ILE A 23 9.99 -3.91 16.68
C ILE A 23 9.51 -4.56 15.37
N TRP A 24 10.14 -4.19 14.27
CA TRP A 24 9.93 -4.86 13.00
C TRP A 24 10.93 -6.00 12.83
N ASP A 25 10.43 -7.10 12.25
CA ASP A 25 11.28 -8.27 11.96
C ASP A 25 12.52 -7.83 11.15
N LEU A 26 13.66 -8.45 11.45
CA LEU A 26 14.99 -8.11 10.93
C LEU A 26 15.62 -6.82 11.47
N GLN A 27 14.97 -6.10 12.37
CA GLN A 27 15.66 -5.05 13.11
C GLN A 27 16.46 -5.69 14.24
N ALA A 28 17.76 -5.36 14.31
CA ALA A 28 18.64 -5.79 15.38
C ALA A 28 18.31 -5.05 16.68
N ALA A 29 17.19 -5.41 17.31
CA ALA A 29 16.82 -4.89 18.60
C ALA A 29 17.32 -5.84 19.68
N ALA A 30 18.03 -5.33 20.68
CA ALA A 30 18.37 -6.11 21.84
C ALA A 30 17.08 -6.54 22.55
N TYR A 31 16.81 -7.84 22.59
CA TYR A 31 15.73 -8.42 23.38
C TYR A 31 16.02 -8.22 24.86
N ASN A 32 15.73 -7.05 25.37
CA ASN A 32 15.77 -6.79 26.81
C ASN A 32 14.60 -7.53 27.48
N ASN A 33 14.72 -7.77 28.78
CA ASN A 33 13.79 -8.54 29.64
C ASN A 33 12.34 -8.01 29.68
N LYS A 34 11.94 -7.12 28.80
CA LYS A 34 10.62 -6.50 28.76
C LYS A 34 9.72 -7.20 27.73
N PRO A 35 8.40 -7.25 27.95
CA PRO A 35 7.50 -7.70 26.92
C PRO A 35 7.64 -6.78 25.69
N VAL A 36 7.62 -7.39 24.50
CA VAL A 36 7.82 -6.71 23.21
C VAL A 36 6.86 -7.28 22.18
N ALA A 37 6.33 -6.40 21.33
CA ALA A 37 5.57 -6.77 20.15
C ALA A 37 6.50 -6.75 18.93
N GLU A 38 6.48 -7.80 18.15
CA GLU A 38 7.23 -7.97 16.91
C GLU A 38 6.25 -8.01 15.75
N MET A 39 6.51 -7.25 14.71
CA MET A 39 5.65 -7.18 13.52
C MET A 39 6.43 -7.48 12.26
N ARG A 40 5.77 -8.13 11.31
CA ARG A 40 6.31 -8.43 9.99
C ARG A 40 5.22 -8.35 8.94
N ILE A 41 5.51 -7.69 7.83
CA ILE A 41 4.68 -7.80 6.62
C ILE A 41 5.22 -8.95 5.80
N PHE A 42 4.38 -9.94 5.53
CA PHE A 42 4.70 -11.06 4.66
C PHE A 42 3.50 -11.35 3.76
N ALA A 43 3.75 -11.91 2.60
CA ALA A 43 2.73 -12.14 1.57
C ALA A 43 1.98 -10.85 1.17
N SER A 44 2.48 -10.17 0.15
CA SER A 44 1.75 -9.12 -0.56
C SER A 44 1.43 -9.62 -1.95
N GLN A 45 0.16 -9.58 -2.34
CA GLN A 45 -0.29 -10.01 -3.66
C GLN A 45 -1.23 -8.98 -4.29
N GLY A 46 -1.14 -8.86 -5.62
CA GLY A 46 -2.09 -8.08 -6.41
C GLY A 46 -3.47 -8.75 -6.45
N VAL A 47 -4.52 -7.95 -6.46
CA VAL A 47 -5.90 -8.40 -6.65
C VAL A 47 -6.40 -7.87 -7.99
N GLY A 48 -6.61 -8.78 -8.93
CA GLY A 48 -6.98 -8.41 -10.30
C GLY A 48 -5.79 -7.90 -11.10
N THR A 49 -6.09 -7.11 -12.13
CA THR A 49 -5.11 -6.48 -13.02
C THR A 49 -4.89 -5.04 -12.57
N ASP A 50 -3.64 -4.61 -12.55
CA ASP A 50 -3.31 -3.22 -12.25
C ASP A 50 -3.85 -2.30 -13.37
N GLU A 51 -4.42 -1.18 -12.99
CA GLU A 51 -4.96 -0.19 -13.90
C GLU A 51 -3.86 0.79 -14.32
N LEU A 52 -3.69 0.98 -15.62
CA LEU A 52 -2.83 2.01 -16.17
C LEU A 52 -3.68 3.26 -16.44
N ARG A 53 -3.46 4.31 -15.68
CA ARG A 53 -4.09 5.62 -15.88
C ARG A 53 -3.16 6.54 -16.63
N ARG A 54 -3.74 7.30 -17.55
CA ARG A 54 -3.05 8.37 -18.28
C ARG A 54 -3.66 9.68 -17.86
N THR A 55 -2.84 10.60 -17.37
CA THR A 55 -3.29 11.94 -16.99
C THR A 55 -2.57 12.95 -17.86
N TYR A 56 -3.34 13.87 -18.44
CA TYR A 56 -2.78 14.98 -19.21
C TYR A 56 -2.40 16.12 -18.26
N ASP A 57 -1.17 16.59 -18.36
CA ASP A 57 -0.67 17.78 -17.67
C ASP A 57 -0.31 18.86 -18.69
N GLY A 58 -1.23 19.78 -18.94
CA GLY A 58 -1.03 20.89 -19.88
C GLY A 58 0.03 21.90 -19.44
N THR A 59 0.59 21.76 -18.23
CA THR A 59 1.67 22.62 -17.73
C THR A 59 3.04 22.01 -17.92
N ALA A 60 3.11 20.75 -18.29
CA ALA A 60 4.36 20.05 -18.51
C ALA A 60 5.03 20.51 -19.82
N PRO A 61 6.36 20.39 -19.93
CA PRO A 61 7.08 20.68 -21.17
C PRO A 61 6.55 19.86 -22.34
N ALA A 62 6.60 20.44 -23.54
CA ALA A 62 6.19 19.74 -24.76
C ALA A 62 6.94 18.39 -24.91
N GLY A 63 6.20 17.33 -25.13
CA GLY A 63 6.70 15.96 -25.16
C GLY A 63 6.64 15.22 -23.84
N SER A 64 6.14 15.85 -22.77
CA SER A 64 6.02 15.29 -21.42
C SER A 64 4.62 15.50 -20.82
N GLU A 65 3.64 15.77 -21.64
CA GLU A 65 2.29 16.14 -21.20
C GLU A 65 1.46 14.96 -20.70
N LEU A 66 1.85 13.74 -21.04
CA LEU A 66 1.17 12.53 -20.57
C LEU A 66 1.98 11.88 -19.45
N GLN A 67 1.35 11.76 -18.28
CA GLN A 67 1.87 11.01 -17.16
C GLN A 67 1.15 9.67 -17.04
N TYR A 68 1.92 8.63 -16.79
CA TYR A 68 1.41 7.27 -16.59
C TYR A 68 1.46 6.92 -15.10
N THR A 69 0.32 6.50 -14.57
CA THR A 69 0.22 6.01 -13.19
C THR A 69 -0.32 4.60 -13.23
N VAL A 70 0.42 3.67 -12.64
CA VAL A 70 -0.06 2.31 -12.42
C VAL A 70 -0.71 2.27 -11.04
N SER A 71 -1.99 1.90 -11.00
CA SER A 71 -2.76 1.77 -9.76
C SER A 71 -3.17 0.33 -9.55
N GLY A 72 -2.81 -0.26 -8.43
CA GLY A 72 -3.09 -1.66 -8.15
C GLY A 72 -3.58 -1.91 -6.73
N HIS A 73 -4.62 -2.72 -6.61
CA HIS A 73 -5.10 -3.19 -5.31
C HIS A 73 -4.20 -4.30 -4.80
N ARG A 74 -3.79 -4.20 -3.54
CA ARG A 74 -2.92 -5.19 -2.88
C ARG A 74 -3.58 -5.69 -1.61
N ILE A 75 -3.50 -7.01 -1.41
CA ILE A 75 -3.79 -7.66 -0.13
C ILE A 75 -2.47 -8.11 0.46
N PHE A 76 -2.26 -7.84 1.74
CA PHE A 76 -1.06 -8.23 2.45
C PHE A 76 -1.39 -8.73 3.85
N THR A 77 -0.50 -9.55 4.39
CA THR A 77 -0.64 -10.13 5.72
C THR A 77 0.40 -9.53 6.66
N VAL A 78 -0.06 -9.13 7.83
CA VAL A 78 0.77 -8.63 8.92
C VAL A 78 0.81 -9.66 10.02
N GLY A 79 1.95 -10.30 10.20
CA GLY A 79 2.19 -11.17 11.35
C GLY A 79 2.53 -10.34 12.57
N CYS A 80 1.76 -10.52 13.62
CA CYS A 80 1.93 -9.87 14.91
C CYS A 80 2.32 -10.93 15.93
N LYS A 81 3.44 -10.75 16.62
CA LYS A 81 3.93 -11.63 17.66
C LYS A 81 4.18 -10.85 18.92
N VAL A 82 3.90 -11.45 20.06
CA VAL A 82 4.26 -10.88 21.36
C VAL A 82 5.06 -11.90 22.15
N ARG A 83 6.16 -11.44 22.73
CA ARG A 83 6.97 -12.21 23.66
C ARG A 83 6.96 -11.53 25.02
N SER A 84 6.67 -12.31 26.06
CA SER A 84 6.70 -11.85 27.44
C SER A 84 7.33 -12.94 28.31
N ARG A 85 8.16 -12.54 29.25
CA ARG A 85 8.71 -13.47 30.29
C ARG A 85 7.79 -13.64 31.48
N ASN A 86 6.68 -12.95 31.50
CA ASN A 86 5.78 -12.94 32.63
C ASN A 86 4.48 -13.68 32.29
N ASN A 87 4.27 -14.82 32.94
CA ASN A 87 3.06 -15.61 32.83
C ASN A 87 1.96 -15.21 33.82
N GLN A 88 2.11 -14.06 34.52
CA GLN A 88 1.03 -13.59 35.37
C GLN A 88 -0.23 -13.24 34.58
N PRO A 89 -1.43 -13.51 35.11
CA PRO A 89 -2.68 -13.11 34.51
C PRO A 89 -2.67 -11.64 34.11
N GLY A 90 -3.03 -11.32 32.88
CA GLY A 90 -3.03 -9.96 32.33
C GLY A 90 -1.71 -9.51 31.69
N TYR A 91 -0.62 -10.24 31.88
CA TYR A 91 0.70 -9.97 31.29
C TYR A 91 1.19 -11.08 30.35
N ALA A 92 0.40 -12.12 30.16
CA ALA A 92 0.69 -13.16 29.19
C ALA A 92 0.57 -12.64 27.74
N ALA A 93 1.42 -13.14 26.85
CA ALA A 93 1.47 -12.71 25.45
C ALA A 93 0.11 -12.78 24.73
N PRO A 94 -0.71 -13.84 24.90
CA PRO A 94 -2.04 -13.91 24.28
C PRO A 94 -2.96 -12.75 24.69
N VAL A 95 -2.88 -12.28 25.94
CA VAL A 95 -3.74 -11.19 26.42
C VAL A 95 -3.45 -9.88 25.69
N TYR A 96 -2.18 -9.60 25.40
CA TYR A 96 -1.81 -8.42 24.63
C TYR A 96 -2.34 -8.49 23.20
N LEU A 97 -2.21 -9.64 22.54
CA LEU A 97 -2.72 -9.82 21.19
C LEU A 97 -4.25 -9.82 21.11
N GLU A 98 -4.95 -10.37 22.11
CA GLU A 98 -6.42 -10.28 22.16
C GLU A 98 -6.89 -8.83 22.34
N ARG A 99 -6.17 -8.00 23.11
CA ARG A 99 -6.44 -6.56 23.18
C ARG A 99 -6.23 -5.88 21.81
N ALA A 100 -5.13 -6.21 21.13
CA ALA A 100 -4.86 -5.70 19.80
C ALA A 100 -5.94 -6.13 18.81
N ARG A 101 -6.32 -7.40 18.79
CA ARG A 101 -7.38 -7.96 17.94
C ARG A 101 -8.72 -7.27 18.18
N THR A 102 -9.14 -7.16 19.44
CA THR A 102 -10.39 -6.49 19.80
C THR A 102 -10.35 -5.01 19.40
N SER A 103 -9.19 -4.37 19.43
CA SER A 103 -9.06 -2.95 19.07
C SER A 103 -9.31 -2.68 17.58
N LEU A 104 -9.17 -3.68 16.71
CA LEU A 104 -9.38 -3.52 15.25
C LEU A 104 -10.82 -3.08 14.90
N THR A 105 -11.79 -3.31 15.78
CA THR A 105 -13.18 -2.88 15.59
C THR A 105 -13.45 -1.48 16.11
N LYS A 106 -12.48 -0.83 16.78
CA LYS A 106 -12.66 0.52 17.32
C LYS A 106 -12.65 1.57 16.21
N PRO A 107 -13.60 2.54 16.23
CA PRO A 107 -13.64 3.58 15.21
C PRO A 107 -12.33 4.37 15.06
N SER A 108 -11.63 4.63 16.18
CA SER A 108 -10.33 5.33 16.15
C SER A 108 -9.22 4.55 15.42
N VAL A 109 -9.23 3.21 15.51
CA VAL A 109 -8.28 2.36 14.81
C VAL A 109 -8.64 2.25 13.32
N ILE A 110 -9.94 2.14 13.02
CA ILE A 110 -10.42 2.15 11.64
C ILE A 110 -10.03 3.48 10.97
N ALA A 111 -10.26 4.62 11.63
CA ALA A 111 -9.87 5.92 11.11
C ALA A 111 -8.35 6.06 10.93
N LEU A 112 -7.54 5.51 11.86
CA LEU A 112 -6.09 5.48 11.72
C LEU A 112 -5.65 4.76 10.44
N PHE A 113 -6.24 3.60 10.14
CA PHE A 113 -5.92 2.83 8.95
C PHE A 113 -6.47 3.48 7.68
N GLN A 114 -7.68 4.04 7.71
CA GLN A 114 -8.23 4.79 6.58
C GLN A 114 -7.36 6.00 6.20
N ASN A 115 -6.83 6.72 7.19
CA ASN A 115 -5.89 7.83 6.94
C ASN A 115 -4.57 7.38 6.31
N ALA A 116 -4.20 6.12 6.48
CA ALA A 116 -3.06 5.48 5.84
C ALA A 116 -3.46 4.70 4.57
N GLU A 117 -4.65 4.94 4.02
CA GLU A 117 -5.21 4.28 2.83
C GLU A 117 -5.22 2.74 2.93
N MET A 118 -5.47 2.23 4.12
CA MET A 118 -5.57 0.80 4.40
C MET A 118 -6.97 0.42 4.87
N ALA A 119 -7.36 -0.81 4.58
CA ALA A 119 -8.57 -1.42 5.13
C ALA A 119 -8.26 -2.79 5.75
N ILE A 120 -8.96 -3.11 6.84
CA ILE A 120 -8.89 -4.40 7.50
C ILE A 120 -9.82 -5.35 6.77
N ILE A 121 -9.30 -6.49 6.28
CA ILE A 121 -10.10 -7.59 5.73
C ILE A 121 -10.50 -8.54 6.84
N GLY A 122 -9.55 -8.89 7.71
CA GLY A 122 -9.80 -9.81 8.82
C GLY A 122 -8.59 -9.97 9.72
N ALA A 123 -8.81 -10.66 10.83
CA ALA A 123 -7.74 -11.07 11.74
C ALA A 123 -7.99 -12.53 12.17
N GLU A 124 -6.93 -13.30 12.16
CA GLU A 124 -6.98 -14.67 12.63
C GLU A 124 -7.11 -14.77 14.15
N ALA A 125 -7.37 -15.96 14.64
CA ALA A 125 -7.38 -16.23 16.07
C ALA A 125 -5.97 -16.08 16.66
N VAL A 126 -5.91 -15.55 17.88
CA VAL A 126 -4.65 -15.52 18.62
C VAL A 126 -4.23 -16.95 18.98
N GLN A 127 -3.04 -17.32 18.59
CA GLN A 127 -2.44 -18.61 18.89
C GLN A 127 -1.50 -18.46 20.08
N ASP A 128 -1.73 -19.24 21.13
CA ASP A 128 -0.81 -19.34 22.26
C ASP A 128 0.28 -20.37 21.93
N LEU A 129 1.49 -19.90 21.81
CA LEU A 129 2.69 -20.69 21.52
C LEU A 129 3.65 -20.71 22.70
N SER A 130 3.13 -20.40 23.90
CA SER A 130 3.92 -20.38 25.13
C SER A 130 4.54 -21.75 25.43
N GLY A 131 5.77 -21.74 25.93
CA GLY A 131 6.50 -22.97 26.17
C GLY A 131 7.81 -22.74 26.93
N TRP A 132 8.56 -23.84 27.10
CA TRP A 132 9.89 -23.81 27.67
C TRP A 132 10.93 -23.51 26.59
N PHE A 133 11.72 -22.48 26.82
CA PHE A 133 12.81 -22.09 25.94
C PHE A 133 14.08 -21.90 26.78
N GLN A 134 15.13 -22.69 26.54
CA GLN A 134 16.41 -22.63 27.27
C GLN A 134 16.22 -22.58 28.80
N ASP A 135 15.52 -23.55 29.35
CA ASP A 135 15.21 -23.71 30.78
C ASP A 135 14.38 -22.57 31.40
N ARG A 136 13.70 -21.78 30.58
CA ARG A 136 12.79 -20.73 31.04
C ARG A 136 11.42 -20.88 30.38
N GLN A 137 10.40 -20.65 31.17
CA GLN A 137 9.06 -20.54 30.60
C GLN A 137 8.89 -19.15 29.99
N GLU A 138 8.62 -19.10 28.70
CA GLU A 138 8.30 -17.87 27.97
C GLU A 138 6.85 -17.89 27.49
N SER A 139 6.15 -16.78 27.70
CA SER A 139 4.84 -16.57 27.10
C SER A 139 5.06 -15.98 25.72
N PHE A 140 4.54 -16.68 24.73
CA PHE A 140 4.64 -16.31 23.32
C PHE A 140 3.30 -16.50 22.63
N ALA A 141 2.89 -15.53 21.85
CA ALA A 141 1.68 -15.62 21.05
C ALA A 141 1.87 -15.02 19.66
N SER A 142 1.08 -15.46 18.70
CA SER A 142 1.04 -14.93 17.35
C SER A 142 -0.39 -14.71 16.86
N MET A 143 -0.54 -13.77 15.94
CA MET A 143 -1.80 -13.46 15.26
C MET A 143 -1.47 -12.87 13.89
N ASP A 144 -2.20 -13.26 12.88
CA ASP A 144 -2.10 -12.69 11.54
C ASP A 144 -3.28 -11.77 11.26
N VAL A 145 -3.00 -10.60 10.68
CA VAL A 145 -3.99 -9.62 10.26
C VAL A 145 -3.90 -9.44 8.75
N ILE A 146 -5.02 -9.64 8.08
CA ILE A 146 -5.13 -9.50 6.63
C ILE A 146 -5.66 -8.11 6.32
N MET A 147 -4.94 -7.37 5.51
CA MET A 147 -5.24 -5.99 5.18
C MET A 147 -5.18 -5.77 3.67
N SER A 148 -5.81 -4.69 3.22
CA SER A 148 -5.73 -4.25 1.84
C SER A 148 -5.34 -2.78 1.73
N THR A 149 -4.72 -2.43 0.62
CA THR A 149 -4.36 -1.06 0.27
C THR A 149 -4.36 -0.89 -1.25
N VAL A 150 -4.34 0.35 -1.71
CA VAL A 150 -4.10 0.70 -3.12
C VAL A 150 -2.70 1.28 -3.22
N VAL A 151 -1.89 0.67 -4.05
CA VAL A 151 -0.54 1.18 -4.38
C VAL A 151 -0.63 1.90 -5.71
N ASN A 152 -0.22 3.18 -5.72
CA ASN A 152 -0.09 3.99 -6.91
C ASN A 152 1.40 4.20 -7.17
N ASP A 153 1.84 3.84 -8.35
CA ASP A 153 3.19 4.09 -8.82
C ASP A 153 3.11 4.98 -10.07
N THR A 154 3.72 6.15 -9.98
CA THR A 154 3.77 7.10 -11.09
C THR A 154 5.16 7.05 -11.69
N ASP A 155 5.25 6.57 -12.92
CA ASP A 155 6.52 6.58 -13.64
C ASP A 155 6.76 7.99 -14.21
N LEU A 156 7.67 8.70 -13.57
CA LEU A 156 8.10 10.04 -14.00
C LEU A 156 9.02 9.99 -15.23
N ASN A 157 9.47 8.82 -15.65
CA ASN A 157 10.34 8.64 -16.81
C ASN A 157 9.59 8.20 -18.06
N GLU A 158 8.40 7.60 -17.90
CA GLU A 158 7.52 7.29 -19.02
C GLU A 158 6.60 8.47 -19.30
N VAL A 159 7.14 9.44 -20.02
CA VAL A 159 6.40 10.60 -20.51
C VAL A 159 6.06 10.38 -21.98
N GLY A 160 4.83 10.70 -22.33
CA GLY A 160 4.35 10.59 -23.70
C GLY A 160 3.75 11.91 -24.20
N THR A 161 3.76 12.08 -25.50
CA THR A 161 3.04 13.17 -26.17
C THR A 161 1.68 12.68 -26.64
N TYR A 162 0.69 13.55 -26.63
CA TYR A 162 -0.55 13.30 -27.34
C TYR A 162 -0.55 14.02 -28.68
N ILE A 163 -1.25 13.46 -29.65
CA ILE A 163 -1.40 14.08 -30.97
C ILE A 163 -2.50 15.13 -30.84
N ASN A 164 -2.10 16.41 -30.81
CA ASN A 164 -3.06 17.53 -30.76
C ASN A 164 -3.46 18.04 -32.15
N THR A 165 -2.65 17.72 -33.15
CA THR A 165 -2.91 18.17 -34.52
C THR A 165 -2.52 17.07 -35.50
N VAL A 166 -3.41 16.73 -36.41
CA VAL A 166 -3.13 15.86 -37.55
C VAL A 166 -3.29 16.70 -38.82
N GLU A 167 -2.19 16.93 -39.50
CA GLU A 167 -2.24 17.56 -40.83
C GLU A 167 -2.39 16.48 -41.91
N ILE A 168 -3.49 16.52 -42.61
CA ILE A 168 -3.70 15.65 -43.77
C ILE A 168 -3.52 16.50 -45.01
N SER A 169 -2.41 16.29 -45.72
CA SER A 169 -2.19 16.89 -47.03
C SER A 169 -2.47 15.86 -48.12
N SER A 170 -3.36 16.18 -49.01
CA SER A 170 -3.61 15.39 -50.20
C SER A 170 -3.29 16.20 -51.45
N ASN A 171 -2.45 15.65 -52.31
CA ASN A 171 -2.22 16.19 -53.63
C ASN A 171 -3.18 15.49 -54.62
N VAL A 172 -4.20 16.17 -55.03
CA VAL A 172 -5.08 15.69 -56.11
C VAL A 172 -4.62 16.33 -57.42
N VAL A 173 -4.25 15.51 -58.36
CA VAL A 173 -3.92 15.96 -59.73
C VAL A 173 -5.20 15.81 -60.55
N ASP A 174 -5.71 16.91 -61.07
CA ASP A 174 -6.85 16.86 -61.98
C ASP A 174 -6.46 16.30 -63.37
N VAL A 175 -7.44 16.02 -64.18
CA VAL A 175 -7.22 15.50 -65.57
C VAL A 175 -6.45 16.45 -66.47
N SER A 176 -6.25 17.70 -66.08
CA SER A 176 -5.45 18.71 -66.80
C SER A 176 -4.00 18.81 -66.29
N GLY A 177 -3.62 18.01 -65.27
CA GLY A 177 -2.27 17.98 -64.74
C GLY A 177 -1.97 19.10 -63.73
N VAL A 178 -2.98 19.81 -63.24
CA VAL A 178 -2.81 20.86 -62.24
C VAL A 178 -2.87 20.23 -60.84
N SER A 179 -1.83 20.41 -60.03
CA SER A 179 -1.80 19.98 -58.63
C SER A 179 -2.65 20.92 -57.79
N ILE A 180 -3.69 20.39 -57.16
CA ILE A 180 -4.45 21.08 -56.11
C ILE A 180 -4.01 20.55 -54.78
N SER A 181 -3.34 21.37 -53.97
CA SER A 181 -2.94 21.03 -52.61
C SER A 181 -4.05 21.51 -51.65
N ASN A 182 -4.73 20.58 -51.01
CA ASN A 182 -5.66 20.86 -49.89
C ASN A 182 -5.03 20.37 -48.58
N THR A 183 -4.86 21.29 -47.65
CA THR A 183 -4.45 20.95 -46.28
C THR A 183 -5.68 21.06 -45.37
N LEU A 184 -6.11 19.92 -44.80
CA LEU A 184 -7.12 19.88 -43.77
C LEU A 184 -6.45 19.86 -42.41
N GLN A 185 -6.64 20.89 -41.60
CA GLN A 185 -6.30 20.89 -40.21
C GLN A 185 -7.49 20.41 -39.37
N LEU A 186 -7.34 19.29 -38.69
CA LEU A 186 -8.26 18.88 -37.65
C LEU A 186 -7.73 19.44 -36.33
N VAL A 187 -8.32 20.51 -35.84
CA VAL A 187 -8.10 21.04 -34.51
C VAL A 187 -9.03 20.29 -33.56
N ASN A 188 -8.51 19.52 -32.61
CA ASN A 188 -9.34 19.03 -31.53
C ASN A 188 -9.74 20.24 -30.67
N GLU A 189 -11.00 20.65 -30.73
CA GLU A 189 -11.58 21.52 -29.73
C GLU A 189 -11.67 20.73 -28.42
N GLU A 190 -11.11 21.31 -27.36
CA GLU A 190 -11.32 20.81 -25.99
C GLU A 190 -12.83 20.76 -25.73
N ILE A 191 -13.31 19.57 -25.44
CA ILE A 191 -14.67 19.41 -24.89
C ILE A 191 -14.53 19.75 -23.40
N PRO A 192 -15.26 20.73 -22.86
CA PRO A 192 -15.19 21.18 -21.48
C PRO A 192 -15.63 20.09 -20.48
#